data_9bb146c1fd0498b3607019168a83dbb3
#
_entry.id   9bb146c1fd0498b3607019168a83dbb3
#
_cell.length_a   1.000
_cell.length_b   1.000
_cell.length_c   1.000
_cell.angle_alpha   90.00
_cell.angle_beta   90.00
_cell.angle_gamma   90.00
#
_symmetry.space_group_name_H-M   'P 1'
#
loop_
_entity.id
_entity.type
_entity.pdbx_description
1 polymer ?
#
loop_
_entity_poly.entity_id
_entity_poly.type
_entity_poly.pdbx_seq_one_letter_code
_entity_poly.pdbx_strand_id
1 'polypeptide(L)'
;MRSRRRPAAVVALLATMLGAILSLAPSAPGSGGGTLVISGGTLIDGTGRGPLPGATIVVRDGRVAEVTAEAVAGLGPETERIDARGKWIVPGLIDMHVHYLPGWMDGLFLRHGVTTVRDVGSGLDPILALREESRVPGIARPRIFACGPLIDGRWPRHGARISVSVQTVAEARDAARRLLDRGVDCLKIYEQLTPALVEAVVREAEGMRVPVTAHLRDTTALQALQSGVHGLEHAFGFDVCDETAAAEVARRVVARGAYVVPTLAITEQISHLGSPEQEAMPLLGEIPAGRRQYWRRADTSRERTAAAARRLECLKPFVARLQRAGGRVVAGSDTSNPYVVPGASLHRELELLVEAGLSPSEALAAATRTAAAFLGQARTLGTLEADKIADLVVLGADPLASIGALRQIDLVIRDGRVVWRR
;
A
#
# COMPACT_ATOMS: atom_id res chain seq x y z
N MET A 1 -27.65 42.49 56.01
CA MET A 1 -28.59 41.88 57.00
C MET A 1 -29.11 40.58 56.41
N ARG A 2 -28.94 39.46 57.16
CA ARG A 2 -29.71 38.20 57.18
C ARG A 2 -29.76 37.42 55.86
N SER A 3 -29.63 36.08 55.73
CA SER A 3 -29.22 35.02 56.65
C SER A 3 -29.09 33.75 55.87
N ARG A 4 -28.15 32.94 56.27
CA ARG A 4 -27.92 31.54 55.91
C ARG A 4 -29.19 30.68 55.84
N ARG A 5 -29.20 29.67 54.91
CA ARG A 5 -29.53 28.28 55.28
C ARG A 5 -29.21 27.33 54.12
N ARG A 6 -28.30 26.38 54.38
CA ARG A 6 -28.33 25.05 53.79
C ARG A 6 -29.37 24.20 54.54
N PRO A 7 -29.96 23.19 53.91
CA PRO A 7 -29.65 21.80 54.30
C PRO A 7 -29.62 20.82 53.13
N ALA A 8 -28.78 19.89 53.28
CA ALA A 8 -28.95 18.49 53.69
C ALA A 8 -29.15 17.48 52.53
N ALA A 9 -28.27 16.52 52.58
CA ALA A 9 -28.09 15.33 51.76
C ALA A 9 -29.39 14.48 51.64
N VAL A 10 -29.57 13.90 50.45
CA VAL A 10 -30.35 12.67 50.29
C VAL A 10 -29.41 11.65 49.63
N VAL A 11 -28.95 10.73 50.46
CA VAL A 11 -28.37 9.46 50.04
C VAL A 11 -29.54 8.56 49.68
N ALA A 12 -29.60 8.09 48.44
CA ALA A 12 -30.52 7.01 48.06
C ALA A 12 -29.69 5.89 47.41
N LEU A 13 -29.66 4.77 48.08
CA LEU A 13 -29.22 3.45 47.65
C LEU A 13 -29.87 3.10 46.30
N LEU A 14 -29.07 2.62 45.38
CA LEU A 14 -29.50 1.71 44.33
C LEU A 14 -28.54 0.53 44.30
N ALA A 15 -29.02 -0.57 44.84
CA ALA A 15 -28.37 -1.86 44.86
C ALA A 15 -28.61 -2.59 43.56
N THR A 16 -27.52 -3.14 43.04
CA THR A 16 -27.37 -4.44 42.35
C THR A 16 -28.42 -4.91 41.35
N MET A 17 -28.05 -4.84 40.07
CA MET A 17 -28.30 -5.92 39.13
C MET A 17 -27.00 -6.21 38.36
N LEU A 18 -26.20 -7.16 38.85
CA LEU A 18 -25.10 -7.80 38.11
C LEU A 18 -25.71 -8.77 37.09
N GLY A 19 -25.95 -8.31 35.88
CA GLY A 19 -26.16 -9.17 34.72
C GLY A 19 -24.80 -9.65 34.22
N ALA A 20 -24.51 -10.93 34.36
CA ALA A 20 -23.34 -11.57 33.80
C ALA A 20 -23.40 -11.53 32.27
N ILE A 21 -22.80 -10.51 31.68
CA ILE A 21 -22.42 -10.53 30.26
C ILE A 21 -21.13 -11.36 30.24
N LEU A 22 -21.24 -12.62 29.79
CA LEU A 22 -20.07 -13.40 29.36
C LEU A 22 -19.49 -12.63 28.15
N SER A 23 -18.54 -11.76 28.45
CA SER A 23 -17.63 -11.20 27.46
C SER A 23 -16.73 -12.33 27.01
N LEU A 24 -16.96 -12.86 25.84
CA LEU A 24 -15.96 -13.57 25.06
C LEU A 24 -14.84 -12.56 24.76
N ALA A 25 -13.93 -12.40 25.71
CA ALA A 25 -12.69 -11.70 25.44
C ALA A 25 -11.97 -12.48 24.32
N PRO A 26 -11.52 -11.79 23.24
CA PRO A 26 -10.62 -12.45 22.32
C PRO A 26 -9.39 -12.89 23.12
N SER A 27 -9.02 -14.17 23.00
CA SER A 27 -7.81 -14.72 23.59
C SER A 27 -6.65 -13.79 23.26
N ALA A 28 -5.96 -13.29 24.28
CA ALA A 28 -4.77 -12.49 24.13
C ALA A 28 -3.78 -13.23 23.23
N PRO A 29 -3.16 -12.57 22.23
CA PRO A 29 -2.14 -13.20 21.40
C PRO A 29 -1.01 -13.65 22.33
N GLY A 30 -0.69 -14.96 22.30
CA GLY A 30 0.36 -15.54 23.08
C GLY A 30 1.67 -14.78 22.93
N SER A 31 2.25 -14.42 24.05
CA SER A 31 3.58 -13.84 24.16
C SER A 31 4.62 -14.91 23.75
N GLY A 32 5.52 -14.56 22.84
CA GLY A 32 6.72 -15.31 22.60
C GLY A 32 6.79 -15.99 21.24
N GLY A 33 7.95 -15.99 20.66
CA GLY A 33 8.31 -16.54 19.36
C GLY A 33 7.97 -18.03 19.21
N GLY A 34 6.74 -18.29 18.72
CA GLY A 34 6.30 -19.62 18.33
C GLY A 34 6.87 -20.02 16.99
N THR A 35 7.04 -21.32 16.78
CA THR A 35 7.35 -21.85 15.45
C THR A 35 6.03 -22.11 14.71
N LEU A 36 5.92 -21.55 13.50
CA LEU A 36 4.83 -21.82 12.57
C LEU A 36 5.37 -22.58 11.37
N VAL A 37 4.69 -23.61 10.93
CA VAL A 37 5.05 -24.38 9.74
C VAL A 37 3.88 -24.42 8.77
N ILE A 38 4.11 -24.00 7.55
CA ILE A 38 3.17 -24.10 6.43
C ILE A 38 3.72 -25.16 5.48
N SER A 39 2.95 -26.21 5.19
CA SER A 39 3.47 -27.34 4.42
C SER A 39 2.55 -27.84 3.32
N GLY A 40 3.13 -28.40 2.25
CA GLY A 40 2.45 -29.13 1.18
C GLY A 40 1.91 -28.25 0.05
N GLY A 41 2.03 -26.93 0.15
CA GLY A 41 1.58 -25.99 -0.90
C GLY A 41 2.58 -25.83 -2.03
N THR A 42 2.15 -25.21 -3.12
CA THR A 42 3.05 -24.74 -4.18
C THR A 42 3.51 -23.31 -3.85
N LEU A 43 4.80 -23.13 -3.61
CA LEU A 43 5.38 -21.83 -3.26
C LEU A 43 5.84 -21.08 -4.54
N ILE A 44 5.37 -19.84 -4.67
CA ILE A 44 5.92 -18.82 -5.55
C ILE A 44 6.66 -17.82 -4.65
N ASP A 45 7.97 -18.00 -4.49
CA ASP A 45 8.77 -17.30 -3.48
C ASP A 45 8.98 -15.79 -3.77
N GLY A 46 8.55 -15.30 -4.92
CA GLY A 46 8.69 -13.90 -5.35
C GLY A 46 10.07 -13.55 -5.92
N THR A 47 11.04 -14.45 -5.90
CA THR A 47 12.41 -14.18 -6.44
C THR A 47 12.46 -14.15 -7.97
N GLY A 48 11.48 -14.76 -8.62
CA GLY A 48 11.43 -14.97 -10.08
C GLY A 48 11.85 -16.38 -10.48
N ARG A 49 12.21 -17.24 -9.52
CA ARG A 49 12.36 -18.68 -9.75
C ARG A 49 10.99 -19.32 -10.04
N GLY A 50 11.00 -20.49 -10.67
CA GLY A 50 9.77 -21.27 -10.89
C GLY A 50 9.12 -21.68 -9.56
N PRO A 51 7.81 -22.03 -9.59
CA PRO A 51 7.09 -22.51 -8.41
C PRO A 51 7.74 -23.78 -7.80
N LEU A 52 7.78 -23.87 -6.48
CA LEU A 52 8.26 -25.02 -5.74
C LEU A 52 7.05 -25.82 -5.21
N PRO A 53 6.70 -26.99 -5.82
CA PRO A 53 5.61 -27.82 -5.35
C PRO A 53 5.96 -28.51 -4.02
N GLY A 54 4.93 -28.76 -3.19
CA GLY A 54 5.09 -29.46 -1.91
C GLY A 54 5.94 -28.73 -0.88
N ALA A 55 6.11 -27.42 -1.04
CA ALA A 55 6.98 -26.61 -0.19
C ALA A 55 6.58 -26.66 1.28
N THR A 56 7.59 -26.67 2.14
CA THR A 56 7.49 -26.45 3.59
C THR A 56 8.20 -25.15 3.93
N ILE A 57 7.50 -24.24 4.60
CA ILE A 57 8.03 -22.96 5.10
C ILE A 57 8.02 -23.03 6.63
N VAL A 58 9.18 -22.90 7.24
CA VAL A 58 9.33 -22.80 8.68
C VAL A 58 9.50 -21.33 9.05
N VAL A 59 8.65 -20.85 9.94
CA VAL A 59 8.70 -19.47 10.46
C VAL A 59 9.10 -19.55 11.94
N ARG A 60 10.09 -18.75 12.33
CA ARG A 60 10.49 -18.55 13.72
C ARG A 60 10.63 -17.06 14.00
N ASP A 61 10.12 -16.61 15.12
CA ASP A 61 10.21 -15.20 15.55
C ASP A 61 9.75 -14.19 14.46
N GLY A 62 8.69 -14.54 13.72
CA GLY A 62 8.14 -13.69 12.67
C GLY A 62 8.93 -13.69 11.36
N ARG A 63 9.97 -14.50 11.23
CA ARG A 63 10.82 -14.59 10.04
C ARG A 63 10.79 -15.98 9.42
N VAL A 64 11.01 -16.03 8.13
CA VAL A 64 11.25 -17.27 7.40
C VAL A 64 12.59 -17.83 7.86
N ALA A 65 12.57 -18.96 8.57
CA ALA A 65 13.77 -19.65 9.00
C ALA A 65 14.29 -20.60 7.92
N GLU A 66 13.37 -21.27 7.22
CA GLU A 66 13.71 -22.29 6.21
C GLU A 66 12.61 -22.41 5.16
N VAL A 67 13.01 -22.67 3.93
CA VAL A 67 12.13 -23.04 2.81
C VAL A 67 12.71 -24.29 2.17
N THR A 68 11.94 -25.38 2.15
CA THR A 68 12.38 -26.67 1.61
C THR A 68 11.21 -27.41 0.94
N ALA A 69 11.49 -28.38 0.06
CA ALA A 69 10.51 -29.35 -0.44
C ALA A 69 10.47 -30.62 0.41
N GLU A 70 11.35 -30.74 1.40
CA GLU A 70 11.45 -31.91 2.25
C GLU A 70 10.63 -31.77 3.55
N ALA A 71 10.35 -32.90 4.20
CA ALA A 71 9.73 -32.87 5.50
C ALA A 71 10.72 -32.39 6.56
N VAL A 72 10.32 -31.38 7.33
CA VAL A 72 11.16 -30.86 8.43
C VAL A 72 10.93 -31.65 9.68
N ALA A 73 12.02 -32.30 10.18
CA ALA A 73 12.05 -33.06 11.43
C ALA A 73 12.42 -32.16 12.64
N GLY A 74 12.22 -32.68 13.85
CA GLY A 74 12.68 -32.03 15.10
C GLY A 74 11.85 -30.81 15.52
N LEU A 75 10.65 -30.63 14.97
CA LEU A 75 9.72 -29.61 15.40
C LEU A 75 9.05 -29.95 16.71
N GLY A 76 9.12 -29.06 17.69
CA GLY A 76 8.53 -29.26 19.02
C GLY A 76 6.99 -29.36 19.00
N PRO A 77 6.37 -29.82 20.09
CA PRO A 77 4.92 -29.96 20.22
C PRO A 77 4.18 -28.60 20.14
N GLU A 78 4.85 -27.52 20.49
CA GLU A 78 4.32 -26.14 20.44
C GLU A 78 4.27 -25.54 19.01
N THR A 79 4.66 -26.30 17.98
CA THR A 79 4.69 -25.85 16.61
C THR A 79 3.26 -25.74 16.05
N GLU A 80 2.84 -24.54 15.69
CA GLU A 80 1.61 -24.35 14.90
C GLU A 80 1.83 -24.90 13.48
N ARG A 81 0.88 -25.68 12.97
CA ARG A 81 0.97 -26.31 11.64
C ARG A 81 -0.20 -25.91 10.78
N ILE A 82 0.10 -25.44 9.56
CA ILE A 82 -0.87 -25.09 8.53
C ILE A 82 -0.67 -26.05 7.36
N ASP A 83 -1.72 -26.79 7.03
CA ASP A 83 -1.77 -27.61 5.83
C ASP A 83 -2.16 -26.78 4.61
N ALA A 84 -1.24 -26.63 3.66
CA ALA A 84 -1.43 -25.90 2.43
C ALA A 84 -1.51 -26.82 1.19
N ARG A 85 -1.77 -28.12 1.35
CA ARG A 85 -1.88 -29.05 0.23
C ARG A 85 -2.97 -28.60 -0.75
N GLY A 86 -2.63 -28.58 -2.06
CA GLY A 86 -3.51 -28.10 -3.12
C GLY A 86 -3.69 -26.58 -3.14
N LYS A 87 -2.91 -25.82 -2.35
CA LYS A 87 -2.92 -24.36 -2.27
C LYS A 87 -1.63 -23.77 -2.86
N TRP A 88 -1.69 -22.47 -3.10
CA TRP A 88 -0.56 -21.67 -3.58
C TRP A 88 -0.13 -20.70 -2.49
N ILE A 89 1.18 -20.49 -2.38
CA ILE A 89 1.74 -19.59 -1.36
C ILE A 89 2.53 -18.52 -2.08
N VAL A 90 2.24 -17.26 -1.78
CA VAL A 90 2.92 -16.08 -2.34
C VAL A 90 3.37 -15.14 -1.24
N PRO A 91 4.35 -14.24 -1.47
CA PRO A 91 4.66 -13.16 -0.53
C PRO A 91 3.44 -12.28 -0.26
N GLY A 92 3.38 -11.67 0.92
CA GLY A 92 2.40 -10.64 1.24
C GLY A 92 2.49 -9.47 0.27
N LEU A 93 1.32 -8.98 -0.18
CA LEU A 93 1.23 -7.90 -1.16
C LEU A 93 1.57 -6.55 -0.52
N ILE A 94 2.16 -5.67 -1.34
CA ILE A 94 2.55 -4.31 -0.98
C ILE A 94 1.79 -3.33 -1.88
N ASP A 95 0.97 -2.45 -1.29
CA ASP A 95 0.31 -1.35 -2.02
C ASP A 95 1.16 -0.08 -1.89
N MET A 96 1.76 0.36 -3.00
CA MET A 96 2.74 1.44 -3.00
C MET A 96 2.14 2.84 -3.17
N HIS A 97 0.82 2.96 -3.22
CA HIS A 97 0.17 4.26 -3.27
C HIS A 97 -1.16 4.24 -2.53
N VAL A 98 -1.14 4.69 -1.28
CA VAL A 98 -2.36 4.83 -0.48
C VAL A 98 -2.40 6.18 0.23
N HIS A 99 -3.62 6.64 0.59
CA HIS A 99 -3.89 7.69 1.56
C HIS A 99 -4.59 7.04 2.74
N TYR A 100 -3.81 6.68 3.75
CA TYR A 100 -4.22 5.75 4.79
C TYR A 100 -5.17 6.38 5.81
N LEU A 101 -6.30 5.73 6.02
CA LEU A 101 -7.28 6.12 7.04
C LEU A 101 -7.51 4.92 7.99
N PRO A 102 -7.08 5.03 9.26
CA PRO A 102 -7.09 3.91 10.18
C PRO A 102 -8.50 3.40 10.52
N GLY A 103 -8.55 2.20 11.05
CA GLY A 103 -9.76 1.52 11.48
C GLY A 103 -10.41 0.72 10.37
N TRP A 104 -11.23 1.34 9.54
CA TRP A 104 -11.98 0.63 8.50
C TRP A 104 -11.12 0.06 7.36
N MET A 105 -9.95 0.62 7.10
CA MET A 105 -9.03 0.12 6.07
C MET A 105 -8.22 -1.08 6.53
N ASP A 106 -7.92 -1.17 7.82
CA ASP A 106 -6.99 -2.16 8.38
C ASP A 106 -7.36 -3.59 7.97
N GLY A 107 -8.58 -3.99 8.32
CA GLY A 107 -9.09 -5.33 8.01
C GLY A 107 -9.30 -5.57 6.51
N LEU A 108 -9.64 -4.51 5.74
CA LEU A 108 -9.80 -4.62 4.29
C LEU A 108 -8.47 -4.93 3.60
N PHE A 109 -7.39 -4.23 3.95
CA PHE A 109 -6.08 -4.53 3.40
C PHE A 109 -5.65 -5.96 3.71
N LEU A 110 -5.69 -6.35 4.99
CA LEU A 110 -5.24 -7.68 5.41
C LEU A 110 -6.06 -8.80 4.76
N ARG A 111 -7.39 -8.66 4.72
CA ARG A 111 -8.26 -9.64 4.08
C ARG A 111 -7.97 -9.84 2.58
N HIS A 112 -7.47 -8.82 1.91
CA HIS A 112 -7.05 -8.89 0.52
C HIS A 112 -5.54 -9.18 0.36
N GLY A 113 -4.88 -9.70 1.40
CA GLY A 113 -3.48 -10.12 1.33
C GLY A 113 -2.46 -8.98 1.30
N VAL A 114 -2.90 -7.73 1.50
CA VAL A 114 -2.00 -6.57 1.55
C VAL A 114 -1.44 -6.44 2.96
N THR A 115 -0.19 -6.85 3.14
CA THR A 115 0.51 -6.84 4.43
C THR A 115 1.33 -5.57 4.67
N THR A 116 1.60 -4.81 3.61
CA THR A 116 2.38 -3.57 3.67
C THR A 116 1.78 -2.51 2.76
N VAL A 117 1.80 -1.25 3.21
CA VAL A 117 1.34 -0.10 2.42
C VAL A 117 2.35 1.05 2.50
N ARG A 118 2.43 1.87 1.43
CA ARG A 118 3.12 3.15 1.45
C ARG A 118 2.09 4.29 1.41
N ASP A 119 1.96 5.01 2.52
CA ASP A 119 1.17 6.25 2.58
C ASP A 119 1.95 7.39 1.92
N VAL A 120 1.33 8.03 0.94
CA VAL A 120 1.97 9.08 0.13
C VAL A 120 1.34 10.46 0.28
N GLY A 121 0.63 10.69 1.38
CA GLY A 121 0.05 12.01 1.64
C GLY A 121 -0.91 12.03 2.82
N SER A 122 -0.39 12.21 4.02
CA SER A 122 -1.14 12.31 5.27
C SER A 122 -0.53 13.35 6.21
N GLY A 123 -1.26 13.75 7.25
CA GLY A 123 -0.71 14.60 8.32
C GLY A 123 0.46 13.92 9.02
N LEU A 124 1.54 14.65 9.29
CA LEU A 124 2.81 14.09 9.74
C LEU A 124 2.69 13.28 11.03
N ASP A 125 2.24 13.91 12.12
CA ASP A 125 2.19 13.25 13.43
C ASP A 125 1.24 12.04 13.45
N PRO A 126 0.02 12.15 12.92
CA PRO A 126 -0.88 11.00 12.87
C PRO A 126 -0.31 9.80 12.09
N ILE A 127 0.30 10.04 10.91
CA ILE A 127 0.77 8.92 10.11
C ILE A 127 2.04 8.28 10.70
N LEU A 128 2.92 9.05 11.32
CA LEU A 128 4.08 8.51 12.02
C LEU A 128 3.66 7.68 13.24
N ALA A 129 2.67 8.12 14.01
CA ALA A 129 2.12 7.34 15.12
C ALA A 129 1.55 6.00 14.62
N LEU A 130 0.73 6.02 13.56
CA LEU A 130 0.17 4.82 12.95
C LEU A 130 1.25 3.88 12.40
N ARG A 131 2.32 4.44 11.83
CA ARG A 131 3.48 3.67 11.39
C ARG A 131 4.14 2.92 12.54
N GLU A 132 4.41 3.60 13.66
CA GLU A 132 5.01 2.94 14.83
C GLU A 132 4.08 1.88 15.41
N GLU A 133 2.78 2.17 15.53
CA GLU A 133 1.80 1.16 15.94
C GLU A 133 1.80 -0.05 14.99
N SER A 134 1.92 0.17 13.68
CA SER A 134 1.93 -0.90 12.69
C SER A 134 3.12 -1.86 12.83
N ARG A 135 4.17 -1.45 13.54
CA ARG A 135 5.37 -2.27 13.82
C ARG A 135 5.23 -3.16 15.06
N VAL A 136 4.18 -2.93 15.85
CA VAL A 136 3.93 -3.76 17.03
C VAL A 136 3.48 -5.16 16.60
N PRO A 137 4.16 -6.23 17.05
CA PRO A 137 3.78 -7.60 16.71
C PRO A 137 2.35 -7.92 17.13
N GLY A 138 1.58 -8.54 16.22
CA GLY A 138 0.20 -8.94 16.46
C GLY A 138 -0.85 -7.85 16.24
N ILE A 139 -0.46 -6.64 15.88
CA ILE A 139 -1.43 -5.61 15.49
C ILE A 139 -2.13 -5.98 14.18
N ALA A 140 -3.46 -5.91 14.15
CA ALA A 140 -4.27 -6.27 12.99
C ALA A 140 -4.38 -5.11 11.98
N ARG A 141 -3.23 -4.68 11.43
CA ARG A 141 -3.17 -3.70 10.34
C ARG A 141 -1.96 -3.97 9.43
N PRO A 142 -1.92 -3.50 8.17
CA PRO A 142 -0.73 -3.60 7.33
C PRO A 142 0.43 -2.78 7.93
N ARG A 143 1.67 -3.17 7.61
CA ARG A 143 2.87 -2.38 7.91
C ARG A 143 2.83 -1.10 7.08
N ILE A 144 3.08 0.04 7.73
CA ILE A 144 3.00 1.35 7.09
C ILE A 144 4.40 1.90 6.86
N PHE A 145 4.66 2.36 5.63
CA PHE A 145 5.72 3.28 5.27
C PHE A 145 5.08 4.63 4.95
N ALA A 146 5.64 5.72 5.45
CA ALA A 146 4.99 7.03 5.44
C ALA A 146 5.87 8.11 4.80
N CYS A 147 5.34 8.80 3.77
CA CYS A 147 5.96 10.02 3.24
C CYS A 147 5.58 11.27 4.06
N GLY A 148 4.52 11.21 4.88
CA GLY A 148 3.99 12.38 5.55
C GLY A 148 3.29 13.36 4.60
N PRO A 149 3.28 14.68 4.91
CA PRO A 149 2.61 15.69 4.09
C PRO A 149 3.21 15.85 2.70
N LEU A 150 2.35 16.17 1.74
CA LEU A 150 2.73 16.57 0.38
C LEU A 150 3.55 17.87 0.44
N ILE A 151 4.67 17.95 -0.26
CA ILE A 151 5.36 19.22 -0.50
C ILE A 151 4.77 19.78 -1.80
N ASP A 152 4.06 20.90 -1.72
CA ASP A 152 3.33 21.51 -2.84
C ASP A 152 3.65 23.02 -2.94
N GLY A 153 3.26 23.64 -4.04
CA GLY A 153 3.50 25.05 -4.27
C GLY A 153 2.60 25.97 -3.44
N ARG A 154 2.50 27.22 -3.90
CA ARG A 154 1.85 28.33 -3.16
C ARG A 154 0.41 28.05 -2.71
N TRP A 155 -0.34 27.33 -3.53
CA TRP A 155 -1.77 27.06 -3.31
C TRP A 155 -2.02 25.55 -3.25
N PRO A 156 -1.67 24.88 -2.13
CA PRO A 156 -1.78 23.43 -2.02
C PRO A 156 -3.20 22.96 -2.29
N ARG A 157 -3.35 22.01 -3.20
CA ARG A 157 -4.66 21.44 -3.57
C ARG A 157 -5.38 20.81 -2.39
N HIS A 158 -4.65 20.21 -1.47
CA HIS A 158 -5.21 19.41 -0.38
C HIS A 158 -5.19 20.12 0.98
N GLY A 159 -4.87 21.41 1.03
CA GLY A 159 -4.87 22.23 2.25
C GLY A 159 -3.77 21.84 3.25
N ALA A 160 -3.57 22.70 4.26
CA ALA A 160 -2.43 22.63 5.19
C ALA A 160 -2.41 21.42 6.13
N ARG A 161 -3.50 20.64 6.23
CA ARG A 161 -3.54 19.45 7.09
C ARG A 161 -2.67 18.31 6.59
N ILE A 162 -2.52 18.21 5.26
CA ILE A 162 -1.78 17.14 4.57
C ILE A 162 -0.81 17.68 3.52
N SER A 163 -0.56 19.01 3.52
CA SER A 163 0.38 19.64 2.58
C SER A 163 1.24 20.68 3.28
N VAL A 164 2.48 20.81 2.84
CA VAL A 164 3.41 21.90 3.18
C VAL A 164 3.58 22.76 1.94
N SER A 165 3.24 24.07 2.04
CA SER A 165 3.40 25.03 0.95
C SER A 165 4.83 25.56 0.91
N VAL A 166 5.43 25.60 -0.29
CA VAL A 166 6.76 26.17 -0.54
C VAL A 166 6.76 27.01 -1.81
N GLN A 167 7.49 28.14 -1.79
CA GLN A 167 7.56 29.09 -2.91
C GLN A 167 9.00 29.41 -3.32
N THR A 168 9.95 29.18 -2.41
CA THR A 168 11.37 29.44 -2.62
C THR A 168 12.20 28.18 -2.44
N VAL A 169 13.38 28.15 -3.02
CA VAL A 169 14.36 27.06 -2.85
C VAL A 169 14.69 26.84 -1.36
N ALA A 170 14.82 27.92 -0.58
CA ALA A 170 15.08 27.84 0.85
C ALA A 170 13.91 27.16 1.59
N GLU A 171 12.67 27.55 1.33
CA GLU A 171 11.48 26.92 1.92
C GLU A 171 11.35 25.44 1.53
N ALA A 172 11.65 25.09 0.26
CA ALA A 172 11.61 23.71 -0.21
C ALA A 172 12.64 22.83 0.52
N ARG A 173 13.86 23.34 0.71
CA ARG A 173 14.91 22.65 1.48
C ARG A 173 14.51 22.49 2.94
N ASP A 174 14.03 23.55 3.57
CA ASP A 174 13.60 23.52 4.98
C ASP A 174 12.41 22.59 5.20
N ALA A 175 11.45 22.55 4.28
CA ALA A 175 10.34 21.62 4.33
C ALA A 175 10.81 20.17 4.23
N ALA A 176 11.68 19.86 3.24
CA ALA A 176 12.25 18.53 3.09
C ALA A 176 13.03 18.12 4.34
N ARG A 177 13.92 18.98 4.85
CA ARG A 177 14.73 18.70 6.05
C ARG A 177 13.86 18.42 7.26
N ARG A 178 12.85 19.26 7.54
CA ARG A 178 11.93 19.04 8.66
C ARG A 178 11.24 17.68 8.60
N LEU A 179 10.81 17.22 7.41
CA LEU A 179 10.19 15.91 7.26
C LEU A 179 11.20 14.78 7.46
N LEU A 180 12.39 14.93 6.89
CA LEU A 180 13.49 13.96 7.02
C LEU A 180 13.94 13.81 8.49
N ASP A 181 14.09 14.93 9.23
CA ASP A 181 14.45 14.93 10.65
C ASP A 181 13.39 14.24 11.52
N ARG A 182 12.14 14.23 11.08
CA ARG A 182 11.05 13.49 11.72
C ARG A 182 11.03 12.01 11.34
N GLY A 183 11.94 11.58 10.46
CA GLY A 183 12.15 10.19 10.10
C GLY A 183 11.08 9.63 9.17
N VAL A 184 10.56 10.41 8.21
CA VAL A 184 9.68 9.87 7.16
C VAL A 184 10.44 8.86 6.29
N ASP A 185 9.73 7.88 5.72
CA ASP A 185 10.32 6.83 4.89
C ASP A 185 10.49 7.27 3.43
N CYS A 186 9.82 8.34 3.00
CA CYS A 186 9.88 8.95 1.67
C CYS A 186 9.45 10.41 1.71
N LEU A 187 9.76 11.17 0.65
CA LEU A 187 9.17 12.48 0.41
C LEU A 187 8.23 12.42 -0.79
N LYS A 188 7.07 13.06 -0.69
CA LYS A 188 6.12 13.21 -1.79
C LYS A 188 6.07 14.66 -2.24
N ILE A 189 6.50 14.94 -3.46
CA ILE A 189 6.27 16.22 -4.13
C ILE A 189 4.97 16.20 -4.92
N TYR A 190 4.33 17.37 -5.03
CA TYR A 190 3.01 17.49 -5.61
C TYR A 190 2.97 18.55 -6.73
N GLU A 191 1.78 18.87 -7.21
CA GLU A 191 1.49 19.49 -8.51
C GLU A 191 2.27 20.79 -8.84
N GLN A 192 2.44 21.70 -7.88
CA GLN A 192 2.82 23.08 -8.16
C GLN A 192 4.31 23.41 -7.94
N LEU A 193 5.16 22.40 -7.83
CA LEU A 193 6.59 22.65 -7.72
C LEU A 193 7.22 22.93 -9.07
N THR A 194 8.04 23.99 -9.12
CA THR A 194 8.93 24.25 -10.28
C THR A 194 10.13 23.29 -10.26
N PRO A 195 10.83 23.10 -11.38
CA PRO A 195 12.01 22.23 -11.42
C PRO A 195 13.07 22.57 -10.38
N ALA A 196 13.28 23.86 -10.08
CA ALA A 196 14.24 24.29 -9.05
C ALA A 196 13.82 23.90 -7.64
N LEU A 197 12.52 23.91 -7.32
CA LEU A 197 11.99 23.46 -6.03
C LEU A 197 12.08 21.93 -5.93
N VAL A 198 11.79 21.21 -7.01
CA VAL A 198 11.95 19.75 -7.08
C VAL A 198 13.40 19.35 -6.81
N GLU A 199 14.36 19.99 -7.48
CA GLU A 199 15.79 19.74 -7.28
C GLU A 199 16.22 20.02 -5.83
N ALA A 200 15.71 21.08 -5.22
CA ALA A 200 16.00 21.43 -3.84
C ALA A 200 15.55 20.34 -2.86
N VAL A 201 14.34 19.80 -3.04
CA VAL A 201 13.80 18.69 -2.22
C VAL A 201 14.62 17.41 -2.42
N VAL A 202 14.94 17.07 -3.67
CA VAL A 202 15.70 15.85 -4.00
C VAL A 202 17.10 15.88 -3.38
N ARG A 203 17.79 17.00 -3.47
CA ARG A 203 19.16 17.14 -2.89
C ARG A 203 19.20 16.94 -1.37
N GLU A 204 18.19 17.44 -0.64
CA GLU A 204 18.11 17.19 0.82
C GLU A 204 17.84 15.70 1.11
N ALA A 205 17.00 15.06 0.33
CA ALA A 205 16.66 13.64 0.50
C ALA A 205 17.83 12.70 0.16
N GLU A 206 18.64 13.02 -0.86
CA GLU A 206 19.82 12.23 -1.25
C GLU A 206 20.82 12.12 -0.11
N GLY A 207 21.03 13.19 0.66
CA GLY A 207 21.92 13.20 1.83
C GLY A 207 21.54 12.18 2.91
N MET A 208 20.24 11.83 2.99
CA MET A 208 19.70 10.85 3.94
C MET A 208 19.29 9.52 3.30
N ARG A 209 19.47 9.37 1.98
CA ARG A 209 19.07 8.19 1.20
C ARG A 209 17.57 7.88 1.29
N VAL A 210 16.75 8.91 1.39
CA VAL A 210 15.29 8.80 1.43
C VAL A 210 14.76 9.02 0.02
N PRO A 211 13.90 8.13 -0.51
CA PRO A 211 13.37 8.28 -1.87
C PRO A 211 12.39 9.45 -1.97
N VAL A 212 12.43 10.16 -3.11
CA VAL A 212 11.46 11.18 -3.48
C VAL A 212 10.56 10.64 -4.58
N THR A 213 9.25 10.75 -4.40
CA THR A 213 8.24 10.38 -5.40
C THR A 213 7.38 11.58 -5.78
N ALA A 214 6.86 11.60 -7.01
CA ALA A 214 6.31 12.80 -7.61
C ALA A 214 4.94 12.60 -8.27
N HIS A 215 3.96 13.44 -7.88
CA HIS A 215 2.74 13.70 -8.63
C HIS A 215 2.92 15.02 -9.36
N LEU A 216 3.16 14.99 -10.65
CA LEU A 216 3.65 16.13 -11.43
C LEU A 216 2.54 16.85 -12.19
N ARG A 217 2.63 18.19 -12.27
CA ARG A 217 1.86 19.05 -13.16
C ARG A 217 2.73 20.16 -13.73
N ASP A 218 3.24 21.07 -12.88
CA ASP A 218 3.99 22.24 -13.30
C ASP A 218 5.46 21.92 -13.69
N THR A 219 5.98 20.79 -13.20
CA THR A 219 7.26 20.23 -13.63
C THR A 219 7.02 19.03 -14.53
N THR A 220 7.73 18.94 -15.65
CA THR A 220 7.62 17.78 -16.55
C THR A 220 8.29 16.53 -15.95
N ALA A 221 7.87 15.35 -16.41
CA ALA A 221 8.48 14.08 -15.99
C ALA A 221 9.98 14.05 -16.33
N LEU A 222 10.39 14.58 -17.47
CA LEU A 222 11.80 14.64 -17.88
C LEU A 222 12.63 15.53 -16.94
N GLN A 223 12.10 16.71 -16.58
CA GLN A 223 12.76 17.61 -15.63
C GLN A 223 12.85 16.99 -14.23
N ALA A 224 11.77 16.36 -13.74
CA ALA A 224 11.78 15.68 -12.45
C ALA A 224 12.79 14.52 -12.41
N LEU A 225 12.87 13.71 -13.46
CA LEU A 225 13.87 12.64 -13.59
C LEU A 225 15.28 13.20 -13.68
N GLN A 226 15.48 14.35 -14.35
CA GLN A 226 16.77 15.04 -14.39
C GLN A 226 17.20 15.52 -13.00
N SER A 227 16.26 16.02 -12.20
CA SER A 227 16.48 16.44 -10.81
C SER A 227 16.73 15.28 -9.85
N GLY A 228 16.57 14.01 -10.29
CA GLY A 228 16.87 12.84 -9.45
C GLY A 228 15.65 12.24 -8.72
N VAL A 229 14.42 12.56 -9.12
CA VAL A 229 13.21 11.94 -8.56
C VAL A 229 13.27 10.42 -8.73
N HIS A 230 12.98 9.67 -7.67
CA HIS A 230 13.08 8.21 -7.62
C HIS A 230 11.82 7.50 -8.13
N GLY A 231 10.64 8.16 -8.07
CA GLY A 231 9.37 7.57 -8.47
C GLY A 231 8.44 8.57 -9.14
N LEU A 232 7.74 8.13 -10.21
CA LEU A 232 6.67 8.86 -10.86
C LEU A 232 5.34 8.21 -10.51
N GLU A 233 4.46 8.99 -9.89
CA GLU A 233 3.09 8.56 -9.57
C GLU A 233 2.16 8.90 -10.75
N HIS A 234 1.23 7.99 -11.06
CA HIS A 234 0.20 8.15 -12.09
C HIS A 234 0.71 8.37 -13.52
N ALA A 235 2.03 8.32 -13.76
CA ALA A 235 2.66 8.74 -15.02
C ALA A 235 2.21 10.13 -15.47
N PHE A 236 2.23 11.10 -14.55
CA PHE A 236 1.97 12.51 -14.82
C PHE A 236 3.24 13.28 -15.22
N GLY A 237 3.07 14.52 -15.68
CA GLY A 237 4.15 15.41 -16.11
C GLY A 237 4.52 15.27 -17.60
N PHE A 238 3.73 14.52 -18.38
CA PHE A 238 3.81 14.44 -19.84
C PHE A 238 2.48 13.98 -20.43
N ASP A 239 2.28 14.18 -21.72
CA ASP A 239 1.14 13.57 -22.41
C ASP A 239 1.43 12.10 -22.70
N VAL A 240 0.79 11.23 -21.95
CA VAL A 240 0.97 9.78 -22.08
C VAL A 240 0.38 9.24 -23.39
N CYS A 241 -0.49 10.01 -24.05
CA CYS A 241 -1.08 9.67 -25.34
C CYS A 241 -0.19 10.12 -26.52
N ASP A 242 0.77 11.02 -26.29
CA ASP A 242 1.82 11.30 -27.27
C ASP A 242 2.87 10.19 -27.22
N GLU A 243 2.93 9.41 -28.29
CA GLU A 243 3.82 8.25 -28.38
C GLU A 243 5.30 8.64 -28.27
N THR A 244 5.70 9.80 -28.80
CA THR A 244 7.07 10.31 -28.76
C THR A 244 7.45 10.69 -27.33
N ALA A 245 6.58 11.45 -26.65
CA ALA A 245 6.77 11.82 -25.25
C ALA A 245 6.81 10.60 -24.34
N ALA A 246 5.88 9.66 -24.53
CA ALA A 246 5.82 8.41 -23.76
C ALA A 246 7.09 7.56 -23.95
N ALA A 247 7.60 7.46 -25.19
CA ALA A 247 8.84 6.74 -25.47
C ALA A 247 10.07 7.41 -24.83
N GLU A 248 10.17 8.74 -24.88
CA GLU A 248 11.27 9.48 -24.26
C GLU A 248 11.26 9.33 -22.74
N VAL A 249 10.08 9.51 -22.11
CA VAL A 249 9.94 9.33 -20.65
C VAL A 249 10.29 7.91 -20.25
N ALA A 250 9.82 6.87 -20.96
CA ALA A 250 10.15 5.48 -20.66
C ALA A 250 11.67 5.24 -20.73
N ARG A 251 12.36 5.73 -21.78
CA ARG A 251 13.82 5.63 -21.89
C ARG A 251 14.52 6.32 -20.71
N ARG A 252 14.06 7.49 -20.30
CA ARG A 252 14.67 8.26 -19.22
C ARG A 252 14.44 7.59 -17.86
N VAL A 253 13.23 7.03 -17.62
CA VAL A 253 12.92 6.24 -16.42
C VAL A 253 13.90 5.06 -16.30
N VAL A 254 14.08 4.30 -17.38
CA VAL A 254 15.03 3.16 -17.40
C VAL A 254 16.46 3.61 -17.14
N ALA A 255 16.92 4.65 -17.86
CA ALA A 255 18.28 5.16 -17.73
C ALA A 255 18.60 5.67 -16.30
N ARG A 256 17.60 6.18 -15.59
CA ARG A 256 17.74 6.67 -14.19
C ARG A 256 17.49 5.58 -13.15
N GLY A 257 17.01 4.40 -13.57
CA GLY A 257 16.56 3.37 -12.65
C GLY A 257 15.40 3.80 -11.75
N ALA A 258 14.61 4.76 -12.23
CA ALA A 258 13.44 5.24 -11.50
C ALA A 258 12.28 4.24 -11.55
N TYR A 259 11.32 4.41 -10.65
CA TYR A 259 10.11 3.59 -10.56
C TYR A 259 8.90 4.35 -11.11
N VAL A 260 7.93 3.62 -11.64
CA VAL A 260 6.63 4.18 -12.03
C VAL A 260 5.53 3.43 -11.30
N VAL A 261 4.66 4.17 -10.63
CA VAL A 261 3.45 3.66 -9.98
C VAL A 261 2.26 4.16 -10.79
N PRO A 262 1.77 3.38 -11.77
CA PRO A 262 0.83 3.89 -12.78
C PRO A 262 -0.57 4.13 -12.23
N THR A 263 -0.97 3.40 -11.18
CA THR A 263 -2.30 3.49 -10.56
C THR A 263 -3.44 3.43 -11.56
N LEU A 264 -3.40 2.40 -12.41
CA LEU A 264 -4.40 2.17 -13.45
C LEU A 264 -5.81 2.04 -12.85
N ALA A 265 -5.91 1.41 -11.67
CA ALA A 265 -7.16 1.15 -10.99
C ALA A 265 -7.93 2.44 -10.67
N ILE A 266 -7.29 3.50 -10.15
CA ILE A 266 -7.97 4.78 -9.93
C ILE A 266 -8.40 5.44 -11.24
N THR A 267 -7.57 5.35 -12.28
CA THR A 267 -7.90 5.91 -13.60
C THR A 267 -9.13 5.22 -14.18
N GLU A 268 -9.22 3.89 -14.04
CA GLU A 268 -10.42 3.11 -14.40
C GLU A 268 -11.63 3.54 -13.56
N GLN A 269 -11.48 3.66 -12.22
CA GLN A 269 -12.58 4.09 -11.37
C GLN A 269 -13.11 5.49 -11.74
N ILE A 270 -12.22 6.42 -12.08
CA ILE A 270 -12.63 7.76 -12.54
C ILE A 270 -13.39 7.66 -13.87
N SER A 271 -13.03 6.77 -14.77
CA SER A 271 -13.72 6.60 -16.05
C SER A 271 -15.15 6.07 -15.91
N HIS A 272 -15.47 5.42 -14.77
CA HIS A 272 -16.79 4.86 -14.47
C HIS A 272 -17.58 5.67 -13.42
N LEU A 273 -17.09 6.85 -13.00
CA LEU A 273 -17.76 7.64 -11.95
C LEU A 273 -19.22 7.93 -12.31
N GLY A 274 -20.11 7.58 -11.38
CA GLY A 274 -21.55 7.73 -11.53
C GLY A 274 -22.24 6.59 -12.30
N SER A 275 -21.52 5.51 -12.62
CA SER A 275 -22.14 4.35 -13.26
C SER A 275 -22.93 3.49 -12.25
N PRO A 276 -24.00 2.81 -12.69
CA PRO A 276 -24.76 1.88 -11.86
C PRO A 276 -23.90 0.75 -11.29
N GLU A 277 -22.89 0.29 -12.03
CA GLU A 277 -21.98 -0.79 -11.65
C GLU A 277 -21.14 -0.43 -10.43
N GLN A 278 -20.69 0.84 -10.34
CA GLN A 278 -19.99 1.32 -9.14
C GLN A 278 -20.89 1.33 -7.90
N GLU A 279 -22.15 1.76 -8.04
CA GLU A 279 -23.11 1.74 -6.92
C GLU A 279 -23.55 0.33 -6.53
N ALA A 280 -23.45 -0.64 -7.44
CA ALA A 280 -23.73 -2.05 -7.20
C ALA A 280 -22.53 -2.86 -6.69
N MET A 281 -21.38 -2.23 -6.49
CA MET A 281 -20.14 -2.89 -6.06
C MET A 281 -20.35 -3.58 -4.69
N PRO A 282 -20.16 -4.91 -4.57
CA PRO A 282 -20.49 -5.66 -3.34
C PRO A 282 -19.75 -5.13 -2.09
N LEU A 283 -18.51 -4.66 -2.26
CA LEU A 283 -17.68 -4.17 -1.16
C LEU A 283 -18.11 -2.80 -0.60
N LEU A 284 -19.04 -2.09 -1.26
CA LEU A 284 -19.53 -0.81 -0.74
C LEU A 284 -20.21 -0.94 0.63
N GLY A 285 -20.79 -2.10 0.95
CA GLY A 285 -21.36 -2.37 2.27
C GLY A 285 -20.35 -2.26 3.41
N GLU A 286 -19.09 -2.48 3.14
CA GLU A 286 -18.00 -2.46 4.12
C GLU A 286 -17.32 -1.08 4.26
N ILE A 287 -17.64 -0.16 3.35
CA ILE A 287 -17.13 1.21 3.40
C ILE A 287 -17.99 2.05 4.34
N PRO A 288 -17.42 2.82 5.27
CA PRO A 288 -18.19 3.68 6.17
C PRO A 288 -19.17 4.60 5.41
N ALA A 289 -20.37 4.77 5.93
CA ALA A 289 -21.42 5.54 5.26
C ALA A 289 -20.98 6.97 4.89
N GLY A 290 -20.24 7.65 5.79
CA GLY A 290 -19.69 8.98 5.53
C GLY A 290 -18.70 9.00 4.36
N ARG A 291 -17.90 7.92 4.21
CA ARG A 291 -16.95 7.80 3.09
C ARG A 291 -17.70 7.56 1.77
N ARG A 292 -18.71 6.69 1.76
CA ARG A 292 -19.58 6.49 0.58
C ARG A 292 -20.25 7.78 0.16
N GLN A 293 -20.77 8.55 1.13
CA GLN A 293 -21.38 9.85 0.84
C GLN A 293 -20.37 10.84 0.26
N TYR A 294 -19.13 10.84 0.76
CA TYR A 294 -18.05 11.64 0.17
C TYR A 294 -17.74 11.21 -1.27
N TRP A 295 -17.67 9.92 -1.56
CA TRP A 295 -17.41 9.40 -2.90
C TRP A 295 -18.50 9.80 -3.91
N ARG A 296 -19.76 9.78 -3.49
CA ARG A 296 -20.92 10.21 -4.33
C ARG A 296 -20.91 11.70 -4.69
N ARG A 297 -20.08 12.50 -4.02
CA ARG A 297 -19.88 13.92 -4.36
C ARG A 297 -18.80 14.15 -5.39
N ALA A 298 -18.13 13.08 -5.86
CA ALA A 298 -17.14 13.21 -6.90
C ALA A 298 -17.76 13.79 -8.17
N ASP A 299 -16.97 14.57 -8.90
CA ASP A 299 -17.39 15.09 -10.19
C ASP A 299 -17.54 13.95 -11.20
N THR A 300 -18.80 13.71 -11.61
CA THR A 300 -19.20 12.67 -12.56
C THR A 300 -19.41 13.23 -13.97
N SER A 301 -18.87 14.43 -14.28
CA SER A 301 -19.03 15.03 -15.58
C SER A 301 -18.52 14.10 -16.69
N ARG A 302 -19.24 14.12 -17.83
CA ARG A 302 -18.87 13.32 -18.99
C ARG A 302 -17.47 13.67 -19.51
N GLU A 303 -17.06 14.92 -19.39
CA GLU A 303 -15.73 15.35 -19.78
C GLU A 303 -14.64 14.64 -18.95
N ARG A 304 -14.78 14.64 -17.63
CA ARG A 304 -13.86 13.98 -16.70
C ARG A 304 -13.78 12.47 -16.91
N THR A 305 -14.94 11.82 -16.99
CA THR A 305 -14.98 10.36 -17.18
C THR A 305 -14.42 9.94 -18.54
N ALA A 306 -14.74 10.67 -19.61
CA ALA A 306 -14.19 10.41 -20.93
C ALA A 306 -12.68 10.69 -21.02
N ALA A 307 -12.19 11.74 -20.34
CA ALA A 307 -10.75 12.01 -20.25
C ALA A 307 -10.00 10.90 -19.53
N ALA A 308 -10.56 10.36 -18.42
CA ALA A 308 -9.98 9.24 -17.71
C ALA A 308 -9.98 7.95 -18.55
N ALA A 309 -11.06 7.68 -19.28
CA ALA A 309 -11.13 6.52 -20.18
C ALA A 309 -10.03 6.61 -21.26
N ARG A 310 -9.91 7.74 -21.96
CA ARG A 310 -8.83 7.96 -22.96
C ARG A 310 -7.45 7.81 -22.33
N ARG A 311 -7.25 8.38 -21.13
CA ARG A 311 -5.99 8.26 -20.43
C ARG A 311 -5.63 6.81 -20.11
N LEU A 312 -6.59 6.00 -19.65
CA LEU A 312 -6.39 4.58 -19.35
C LEU A 312 -5.94 3.79 -20.59
N GLU A 313 -6.56 4.07 -21.75
CA GLU A 313 -6.17 3.48 -23.03
C GLU A 313 -4.73 3.82 -23.43
N CYS A 314 -4.23 5.01 -23.09
CA CYS A 314 -2.85 5.42 -23.36
C CYS A 314 -1.86 4.91 -22.28
N LEU A 315 -2.29 4.81 -21.01
CA LEU A 315 -1.45 4.32 -19.92
C LEU A 315 -1.04 2.85 -20.09
N LYS A 316 -1.96 2.00 -20.53
CA LYS A 316 -1.66 0.57 -20.75
C LYS A 316 -0.51 0.36 -21.73
N PRO A 317 -0.50 0.93 -22.97
CA PRO A 317 0.66 0.84 -23.88
C PRO A 317 1.95 1.44 -23.31
N PHE A 318 1.86 2.53 -22.53
CA PHE A 318 3.03 3.11 -21.87
C PHE A 318 3.63 2.15 -20.85
N VAL A 319 2.82 1.52 -20.00
CA VAL A 319 3.24 0.51 -19.02
C VAL A 319 3.89 -0.68 -19.73
N ALA A 320 3.28 -1.18 -20.79
CA ALA A 320 3.86 -2.27 -21.61
C ALA A 320 5.22 -1.88 -22.22
N ARG A 321 5.34 -0.66 -22.74
CA ARG A 321 6.60 -0.12 -23.28
C ARG A 321 7.66 -0.06 -22.20
N LEU A 322 7.32 0.49 -21.05
CA LEU A 322 8.23 0.63 -19.90
C LEU A 322 8.74 -0.72 -19.43
N GLN A 323 7.84 -1.71 -19.27
CA GLN A 323 8.21 -3.07 -18.85
C GLN A 323 9.14 -3.74 -19.86
N ARG A 324 8.82 -3.68 -21.16
CA ARG A 324 9.68 -4.26 -22.21
C ARG A 324 11.06 -3.61 -22.29
N ALA A 325 11.17 -2.34 -21.92
CA ALA A 325 12.44 -1.63 -21.85
C ALA A 325 13.25 -1.93 -20.58
N GLY A 326 12.77 -2.81 -19.70
CA GLY A 326 13.42 -3.14 -18.42
C GLY A 326 13.15 -2.10 -17.32
N GLY A 327 12.10 -1.28 -17.46
CA GLY A 327 11.69 -0.30 -16.46
C GLY A 327 11.05 -0.95 -15.23
N ARG A 328 11.00 -0.21 -14.15
CA ARG A 328 10.52 -0.68 -12.84
C ARG A 328 9.09 -0.23 -12.62
N VAL A 329 8.12 -1.09 -12.96
CA VAL A 329 6.70 -0.87 -12.65
C VAL A 329 6.41 -1.37 -11.24
N VAL A 330 5.66 -0.59 -10.47
CA VAL A 330 5.27 -0.91 -9.10
C VAL A 330 3.77 -0.72 -8.95
N ALA A 331 3.11 -1.67 -8.29
CA ALA A 331 1.67 -1.63 -8.09
C ALA A 331 1.27 -0.67 -6.96
N GLY A 332 0.25 0.13 -7.20
CA GLY A 332 -0.36 1.03 -6.22
C GLY A 332 -1.79 1.36 -6.60
N SER A 333 -2.70 1.43 -5.63
CA SER A 333 -4.13 1.56 -5.88
C SER A 333 -4.64 3.00 -5.92
N ASP A 334 -3.96 3.91 -5.25
CA ASP A 334 -4.43 5.27 -4.94
C ASP A 334 -5.69 5.29 -4.04
N THR A 335 -5.78 4.30 -3.14
CA THR A 335 -6.79 4.29 -2.06
C THR A 335 -6.50 5.50 -1.13
N SER A 336 -7.46 6.28 -0.71
CA SER A 336 -8.91 6.14 -0.57
C SER A 336 -9.73 7.04 -1.51
N ASN A 337 -9.33 7.19 -2.74
CA ASN A 337 -10.10 7.94 -3.74
C ASN A 337 -11.50 7.31 -3.98
N PRO A 338 -12.44 8.02 -4.63
CA PRO A 338 -13.76 7.50 -4.88
C PRO A 338 -13.75 6.12 -5.56
N TYR A 339 -14.45 5.17 -4.94
CA TYR A 339 -14.60 3.76 -5.37
C TYR A 339 -13.30 2.95 -5.44
N VAL A 340 -12.19 3.47 -4.93
CA VAL A 340 -10.94 2.73 -4.76
C VAL A 340 -10.94 2.07 -3.38
N VAL A 341 -11.30 0.79 -3.35
CA VAL A 341 -11.48 0.00 -2.12
C VAL A 341 -10.14 -0.56 -1.64
N PRO A 342 -9.77 -0.36 -0.36
CA PRO A 342 -8.52 -0.89 0.20
C PRO A 342 -8.33 -2.38 -0.09
N GLY A 343 -7.17 -2.75 -0.59
CA GLY A 343 -6.80 -4.11 -0.94
C GLY A 343 -7.44 -4.63 -2.22
N ALA A 344 -8.78 -4.56 -2.35
CA ALA A 344 -9.48 -5.03 -3.54
C ALA A 344 -9.06 -4.28 -4.81
N SER A 345 -8.79 -2.97 -4.71
CA SER A 345 -8.32 -2.18 -5.84
C SER A 345 -6.86 -2.46 -6.20
N LEU A 346 -6.05 -2.98 -5.28
CA LEU A 346 -4.73 -3.48 -5.64
C LEU A 346 -4.84 -4.75 -6.50
N HIS A 347 -5.77 -5.65 -6.22
CA HIS A 347 -6.02 -6.79 -7.11
C HIS A 347 -6.43 -6.33 -8.51
N ARG A 348 -7.30 -5.30 -8.60
CA ARG A 348 -7.67 -4.74 -9.90
C ARG A 348 -6.49 -4.08 -10.60
N GLU A 349 -5.62 -3.38 -9.87
CA GLU A 349 -4.36 -2.84 -10.41
C GLU A 349 -3.51 -3.94 -11.05
N LEU A 350 -3.34 -5.08 -10.37
CA LEU A 350 -2.57 -6.21 -10.90
C LEU A 350 -3.21 -6.82 -12.15
N GLU A 351 -4.54 -6.95 -12.19
CA GLU A 351 -5.27 -7.37 -13.39
C GLU A 351 -5.04 -6.39 -14.55
N LEU A 352 -5.13 -5.08 -14.29
CA LEU A 352 -4.88 -4.03 -15.29
C LEU A 352 -3.43 -4.02 -15.78
N LEU A 353 -2.46 -4.32 -14.92
CA LEU A 353 -1.07 -4.48 -15.32
C LEU A 353 -0.90 -5.68 -16.29
N VAL A 354 -1.60 -6.79 -16.03
CA VAL A 354 -1.61 -7.94 -16.97
C VAL A 354 -2.32 -7.57 -18.27
N GLU A 355 -3.46 -6.88 -18.22
CA GLU A 355 -4.13 -6.35 -19.40
C GLU A 355 -3.23 -5.38 -20.20
N ALA A 356 -2.36 -4.66 -19.53
CA ALA A 356 -1.36 -3.78 -20.13
C ALA A 356 -0.18 -4.54 -20.76
N GLY A 357 -0.10 -5.87 -20.58
CA GLY A 357 0.90 -6.71 -21.22
C GLY A 357 2.03 -7.23 -20.31
N LEU A 358 1.92 -7.06 -18.99
CA LEU A 358 2.79 -7.76 -18.05
C LEU A 358 2.35 -9.22 -17.94
N SER A 359 3.29 -10.13 -17.74
CA SER A 359 2.96 -11.49 -17.32
C SER A 359 2.41 -11.49 -15.87
N PRO A 360 1.61 -12.49 -15.46
CA PRO A 360 1.16 -12.61 -14.08
C PRO A 360 2.31 -12.59 -13.05
N SER A 361 3.45 -13.18 -13.38
CA SER A 361 4.67 -13.15 -12.56
C SER A 361 5.24 -11.73 -12.39
N GLU A 362 5.25 -10.94 -13.47
CA GLU A 362 5.71 -9.53 -13.43
C GLU A 362 4.74 -8.65 -12.66
N ALA A 363 3.43 -8.85 -12.83
CA ALA A 363 2.42 -8.14 -12.06
C ALA A 363 2.52 -8.47 -10.56
N LEU A 364 2.69 -9.75 -10.19
CA LEU A 364 2.93 -10.15 -8.79
C LEU A 364 4.21 -9.52 -8.25
N ALA A 365 5.29 -9.49 -9.06
CA ALA A 365 6.54 -8.84 -8.68
C ALA A 365 6.37 -7.34 -8.44
N ALA A 366 5.51 -6.64 -9.19
CA ALA A 366 5.22 -5.23 -9.00
C ALA A 366 4.59 -4.92 -7.63
N ALA A 367 3.85 -5.87 -7.04
CA ALA A 367 3.26 -5.76 -5.71
C ALA A 367 4.07 -6.49 -4.62
N THR A 368 5.26 -6.99 -4.90
CA THR A 368 6.07 -7.74 -3.94
C THR A 368 7.53 -7.29 -3.99
N ARG A 369 8.43 -8.00 -4.68
CA ARG A 369 9.88 -7.70 -4.68
C ARG A 369 10.23 -6.32 -5.24
N THR A 370 9.55 -5.87 -6.29
CA THR A 370 9.84 -4.56 -6.90
C THR A 370 9.37 -3.43 -5.98
N ALA A 371 8.21 -3.58 -5.34
CA ALA A 371 7.71 -2.66 -4.32
C ALA A 371 8.65 -2.61 -3.10
N ALA A 372 9.08 -3.77 -2.59
CA ALA A 372 10.05 -3.85 -1.49
C ALA A 372 11.39 -3.18 -1.83
N ALA A 373 11.86 -3.33 -3.08
CA ALA A 373 13.06 -2.66 -3.55
C ALA A 373 12.92 -1.13 -3.56
N PHE A 374 11.78 -0.62 -4.01
CA PHE A 374 11.50 0.83 -3.97
C PHE A 374 11.45 1.38 -2.54
N LEU A 375 10.93 0.61 -1.58
CA LEU A 375 10.93 0.96 -0.16
C LEU A 375 12.33 0.85 0.50
N GLY A 376 13.35 0.38 -0.22
CA GLY A 376 14.65 0.07 0.37
C GLY A 376 14.64 -1.17 1.27
N GLN A 377 13.59 -2.00 1.17
CA GLN A 377 13.34 -3.15 2.04
C GLN A 377 13.57 -4.52 1.36
N ALA A 378 14.29 -4.56 0.24
CA ALA A 378 14.54 -5.79 -0.51
C ALA A 378 15.20 -6.92 0.32
N ARG A 379 15.92 -6.58 1.39
CA ARG A 379 16.54 -7.56 2.31
C ARG A 379 15.58 -8.13 3.35
N THR A 380 14.41 -7.50 3.55
CA THR A 380 13.49 -7.84 4.64
C THR A 380 12.10 -8.21 4.18
N LEU A 381 11.66 -7.75 3.00
CA LEU A 381 10.30 -7.89 2.47
C LEU A 381 10.32 -8.33 1.00
N GLY A 382 9.14 -8.69 0.50
CA GLY A 382 8.83 -8.85 -0.92
C GLY A 382 9.15 -10.22 -1.52
N THR A 383 9.86 -11.09 -0.79
CA THR A 383 10.09 -12.49 -1.17
C THR A 383 10.07 -13.39 0.06
N LEU A 384 9.86 -14.70 -0.13
CA LEU A 384 9.87 -15.70 0.93
C LEU A 384 11.22 -16.46 0.90
N GLU A 385 12.24 -15.82 1.43
CA GLU A 385 13.60 -16.33 1.58
C GLU A 385 14.01 -16.32 3.05
N ALA A 386 15.00 -17.14 3.42
CA ALA A 386 15.52 -17.17 4.81
C ALA A 386 15.87 -15.76 5.31
N ASP A 387 15.64 -15.53 6.61
CA ASP A 387 15.83 -14.30 7.37
C ASP A 387 14.88 -13.14 7.02
N LYS A 388 14.05 -13.25 5.98
CA LYS A 388 13.04 -12.24 5.66
C LYS A 388 11.83 -12.35 6.57
N ILE A 389 11.12 -11.24 6.70
CA ILE A 389 9.87 -11.19 7.46
C ILE A 389 8.85 -12.12 6.80
N ALA A 390 8.20 -12.94 7.61
CA ALA A 390 7.23 -13.92 7.14
C ALA A 390 5.85 -13.26 6.92
N ASP A 391 5.78 -12.49 5.85
CA ASP A 391 4.54 -11.93 5.29
C ASP A 391 4.16 -12.78 4.07
N LEU A 392 3.07 -13.54 4.14
CA LEU A 392 2.65 -14.43 3.05
C LEU A 392 1.13 -14.58 2.96
N VAL A 393 0.69 -14.99 1.77
CA VAL A 393 -0.72 -15.24 1.46
C VAL A 393 -0.85 -16.66 0.92
N VAL A 394 -1.82 -17.42 1.46
CA VAL A 394 -2.21 -18.73 0.94
C VAL A 394 -3.45 -18.56 0.07
N LEU A 395 -3.40 -19.09 -1.16
CA LEU A 395 -4.40 -18.92 -2.20
C LEU A 395 -5.03 -20.26 -2.59
N GLY A 396 -6.29 -20.24 -2.97
CA GLY A 396 -7.03 -21.39 -3.48
C GLY A 396 -6.73 -21.79 -4.92
N ALA A 397 -6.04 -20.92 -5.70
CA ALA A 397 -5.75 -21.17 -7.12
C ALA A 397 -4.41 -20.53 -7.54
N ASP A 398 -3.92 -20.93 -8.73
CA ASP A 398 -2.63 -20.52 -9.29
C ASP A 398 -2.66 -19.06 -9.80
N PRO A 399 -1.93 -18.13 -9.15
CA PRO A 399 -1.87 -16.74 -9.58
C PRO A 399 -1.01 -16.53 -10.84
N LEU A 400 -0.17 -17.51 -11.23
CA LEU A 400 0.61 -17.43 -12.46
C LEU A 400 -0.21 -17.91 -13.67
N ALA A 401 -1.19 -18.79 -13.47
CA ALA A 401 -2.14 -19.16 -14.52
C ALA A 401 -3.17 -18.02 -14.75
N SER A 402 -3.59 -17.36 -13.68
CA SER A 402 -4.48 -16.19 -13.74
C SER A 402 -4.22 -15.29 -12.52
N ILE A 403 -3.84 -14.04 -12.76
CA ILE A 403 -3.59 -13.07 -11.68
C ILE A 403 -4.84 -12.83 -10.81
N GLY A 404 -6.04 -13.02 -11.37
CA GLY A 404 -7.31 -12.97 -10.65
C GLY A 404 -7.44 -14.01 -9.52
N ALA A 405 -6.62 -15.07 -9.52
CA ALA A 405 -6.55 -16.04 -8.43
C ALA A 405 -6.11 -15.40 -7.09
N LEU A 406 -5.44 -14.24 -7.13
CA LEU A 406 -5.13 -13.47 -5.92
C LEU A 406 -6.37 -13.07 -5.10
N ARG A 407 -7.57 -13.11 -5.68
CA ARG A 407 -8.86 -12.89 -4.96
C ARG A 407 -9.29 -14.10 -4.14
N GLN A 408 -8.71 -15.29 -4.38
CA GLN A 408 -9.08 -16.53 -3.72
C GLN A 408 -8.18 -16.79 -2.49
N ILE A 409 -8.17 -15.85 -1.56
CA ILE A 409 -7.36 -15.92 -0.35
C ILE A 409 -8.02 -16.88 0.66
N ASP A 410 -7.24 -17.79 1.22
CA ASP A 410 -7.64 -18.68 2.31
C ASP A 410 -7.02 -18.23 3.63
N LEU A 411 -5.80 -17.67 3.60
CA LEU A 411 -5.06 -17.28 4.78
C LEU A 411 -4.11 -16.13 4.49
N VAL A 412 -3.95 -15.24 5.45
CA VAL A 412 -2.92 -14.19 5.43
C VAL A 412 -2.10 -14.25 6.69
N ILE A 413 -0.79 -14.29 6.52
CA ILE A 413 0.20 -14.24 7.59
C ILE A 413 0.98 -12.94 7.46
N ARG A 414 1.12 -12.22 8.57
CA ARG A 414 1.93 -11.02 8.69
C ARG A 414 2.82 -11.14 9.93
N ASP A 415 4.11 -10.82 9.78
CA ASP A 415 5.11 -10.99 10.86
C ASP A 415 5.07 -12.39 11.49
N GLY A 416 4.85 -13.43 10.65
CA GLY A 416 4.76 -14.83 11.09
C GLY A 416 3.50 -15.19 11.89
N ARG A 417 2.49 -14.33 11.92
CA ARG A 417 1.22 -14.56 12.63
C ARG A 417 0.05 -14.56 11.67
N VAL A 418 -0.91 -15.45 11.90
CA VAL A 418 -2.17 -15.44 11.16
C VAL A 418 -2.94 -14.17 11.52
N VAL A 419 -3.18 -13.31 10.52
CA VAL A 419 -3.94 -12.04 10.69
C VAL A 419 -5.31 -12.09 10.03
N TRP A 420 -5.51 -13.04 9.12
CA TRP A 420 -6.81 -13.32 8.53
C TRP A 420 -6.90 -14.77 8.05
N ARG A 421 -8.08 -15.36 8.16
CA ARG A 421 -8.43 -16.69 7.65
C ARG A 421 -9.88 -16.68 7.17
N ARG A 422 -10.10 -17.33 6.01
CA ARG A 422 -11.44 -17.55 5.44
C ARG A 422 -12.24 -18.54 6.26
#